data_4040d43195962e164db6094f7f80dbc1
#
_entry.id   4040d43195962e164db6094f7f80dbc1
#
_cell.length_a   1.000
_cell.length_b   1.000
_cell.length_c   1.000
_cell.angle_alpha   90.00
_cell.angle_beta   90.00
_cell.angle_gamma   90.00
#
_symmetry.space_group_name_H-M   'P 1'
#
loop_
_entity.id
_entity.type
_entity.pdbx_description
1 polymer ?
#
loop_
_entity_poly.entity_id
_entity_poly.type
_entity_poly.pdbx_seq_one_letter_code
_entity_poly.pdbx_strand_id
1 'polypeptide(L)'
;MEEIYQKPMAYAFLKRFVIHVVVIWLAVNAFSWLEYIYKVKFDLAYTVNKDGSLISFGDSFINHNIHQPLFLWALLVAFLAEANYVFVFRQKSLVWFIASSVCLGILGGAISLLFTKHLAFYSTGAQFIESAIFIKLYIAGYAILYNFFYERYQRIQYYRQKSEAELQLLKAQINPHFFFNTLNNIYGIALSEHANKTAGAIELLSDMMRYNMDGMRENLIKLDTELKFVENYLALQKLRIPQTENIAIKTRIDYPKIKYKIAPMLLIPLIENAWKYGISMDKPSNIHLSIYVEKHQLIMIIENSVFSGINAEKGSGLGISNVKQRLQMLYPGLHQLSIENDGNTFRVKLSIVI
;
A
#
# COMPACT_ATOMS: atom_id res chain seq x y z
N MET A 1 -19.58 -5.99 8.78
CA MET A 1 -18.57 -5.01 8.29
C MET A 1 -18.53 -3.69 9.10
N GLU A 2 -19.29 -3.58 10.19
CA GLU A 2 -19.34 -2.38 11.06
C GLU A 2 -18.43 -2.41 12.28
N GLU A 3 -17.79 -3.53 12.60
CA GLU A 3 -16.99 -3.68 13.83
C GLU A 3 -15.52 -3.25 13.73
N ILE A 4 -15.02 -2.86 12.56
CA ILE A 4 -13.57 -2.54 12.40
C ILE A 4 -13.27 -1.04 12.61
N TYR A 5 -14.27 -0.16 12.76
CA TYR A 5 -14.05 1.30 12.76
C TYR A 5 -14.26 2.03 14.09
N GLN A 6 -14.50 1.34 15.18
CA GLN A 6 -14.53 1.98 16.50
C GLN A 6 -13.40 1.50 17.40
N LYS A 7 -12.14 1.77 17.04
CA LYS A 7 -11.16 1.93 18.13
C LYS A 7 -11.65 3.09 18.97
N PRO A 8 -11.92 2.88 20.28
CA PRO A 8 -12.57 3.90 21.08
C PRO A 8 -11.78 5.20 20.97
N MET A 9 -12.48 6.32 20.86
CA MET A 9 -11.90 7.69 20.77
C MET A 9 -10.82 7.89 21.85
N ALA A 10 -11.00 7.26 23.00
CA ALA A 10 -10.05 7.21 24.11
C ALA A 10 -8.70 6.57 23.73
N TYR A 11 -8.67 5.49 22.95
CA TYR A 11 -7.40 4.85 22.54
C TYR A 11 -6.60 5.73 21.56
N ALA A 12 -7.30 6.36 20.62
CA ALA A 12 -6.65 7.28 19.68
C ALA A 12 -6.13 8.53 20.40
N PHE A 13 -6.88 9.04 21.36
CA PHE A 13 -6.45 10.13 22.25
C PHE A 13 -5.22 9.75 23.05
N LEU A 14 -5.26 8.61 23.75
CA LEU A 14 -4.16 8.15 24.59
C LEU A 14 -2.86 7.95 23.79
N LYS A 15 -2.96 7.33 22.59
CA LYS A 15 -1.80 7.14 21.72
C LYS A 15 -1.16 8.49 21.31
N ARG A 16 -1.99 9.45 20.90
CA ARG A 16 -1.49 10.79 20.53
C ARG A 16 -0.87 11.49 21.73
N PHE A 17 -1.56 11.46 22.87
CA PHE A 17 -1.08 12.08 24.09
C PHE A 17 0.30 11.56 24.51
N VAL A 18 0.51 10.25 24.50
CA VAL A 18 1.82 9.66 24.83
C VAL A 18 2.91 10.11 23.84
N ILE A 19 2.61 10.12 22.55
CA ILE A 19 3.56 10.60 21.53
C ILE A 19 3.94 12.07 21.79
N HIS A 20 2.95 12.91 22.12
CA HIS A 20 3.18 14.32 22.43
C HIS A 20 4.09 14.53 23.61
N VAL A 21 3.82 13.82 24.72
CA VAL A 21 4.65 13.91 25.92
C VAL A 21 6.10 13.57 25.59
N VAL A 22 6.32 12.49 24.83
CA VAL A 22 7.67 12.08 24.42
C VAL A 22 8.32 13.13 23.51
N VAL A 23 7.58 13.67 22.54
CA VAL A 23 8.09 14.68 21.60
C VAL A 23 8.47 15.97 22.35
N ILE A 24 7.60 16.47 23.23
CA ILE A 24 7.88 17.67 24.02
C ILE A 24 9.11 17.43 24.92
N TRP A 25 9.13 16.30 25.62
CA TRP A 25 10.24 15.96 26.49
C TRP A 25 11.58 15.87 25.75
N LEU A 26 11.61 15.20 24.58
CA LEU A 26 12.79 15.14 23.72
C LEU A 26 13.19 16.52 23.20
N ALA A 27 12.24 17.33 22.75
CA ALA A 27 12.52 18.66 22.20
C ALA A 27 13.13 19.60 23.27
N VAL A 28 12.57 19.59 24.47
CA VAL A 28 13.11 20.43 25.57
C VAL A 28 14.49 19.96 26.02
N ASN A 29 14.70 18.63 26.12
CA ASN A 29 16.05 18.12 26.45
C ASN A 29 17.07 18.42 25.33
N ALA A 30 16.67 18.31 24.06
CA ALA A 30 17.54 18.67 22.93
C ALA A 30 17.88 20.19 22.95
N PHE A 31 16.89 21.03 23.24
CA PHE A 31 17.11 22.46 23.37
C PHE A 31 18.07 22.80 24.54
N SER A 32 17.86 22.20 25.72
CA SER A 32 18.75 22.36 26.87
C SER A 32 20.16 21.88 26.54
N TRP A 33 20.33 20.82 25.76
CA TRP A 33 21.64 20.35 25.31
C TRP A 33 22.31 21.32 24.35
N LEU A 34 21.59 21.90 23.41
CA LEU A 34 22.10 22.91 22.48
C LEU A 34 22.50 24.20 23.25
N GLU A 35 21.68 24.63 24.20
CA GLU A 35 21.97 25.76 25.07
C GLU A 35 23.23 25.50 25.89
N TYR A 36 23.39 24.32 26.46
CA TYR A 36 24.61 23.95 27.18
C TYR A 36 25.84 24.01 26.28
N ILE A 37 25.80 23.41 25.08
CA ILE A 37 26.94 23.47 24.13
C ILE A 37 27.27 24.91 23.75
N TYR A 38 26.23 25.72 23.48
CA TYR A 38 26.43 27.13 23.11
C TYR A 38 27.11 27.93 24.24
N LYS A 39 26.65 27.78 25.49
CA LYS A 39 27.22 28.43 26.66
C LYS A 39 28.68 28.01 26.89
N VAL A 40 28.98 26.72 26.80
CA VAL A 40 30.35 26.20 26.94
C VAL A 40 31.27 26.67 25.82
N LYS A 41 30.79 26.65 24.56
CA LYS A 41 31.62 27.05 23.41
C LYS A 41 31.96 28.52 23.36
N PHE A 42 31.08 29.38 23.86
CA PHE A 42 31.24 30.83 23.79
C PHE A 42 31.59 31.49 25.14
N ASP A 43 31.93 30.71 26.16
CA ASP A 43 32.31 31.18 27.49
C ASP A 43 31.29 32.14 28.16
N LEU A 44 30.00 31.98 27.83
CA LEU A 44 28.96 32.96 28.16
C LEU A 44 28.39 32.85 29.58
N ALA A 45 28.44 31.68 30.20
CA ALA A 45 28.10 31.46 31.60
C ALA A 45 28.52 30.04 32.05
N TYR A 46 29.20 29.95 33.17
CA TYR A 46 29.52 28.69 33.81
C TYR A 46 28.62 28.49 35.02
N THR A 47 27.86 27.42 35.06
CA THR A 47 27.34 26.91 36.31
C THR A 47 28.39 25.97 36.87
N VAL A 48 28.93 26.34 38.03
CA VAL A 48 30.03 25.63 38.70
C VAL A 48 29.45 24.88 39.87
N ASN A 49 29.86 23.65 40.07
CA ASN A 49 29.56 22.88 41.26
C ASN A 49 30.19 23.55 42.49
N LYS A 50 29.77 23.14 43.71
CA LYS A 50 30.32 23.65 44.96
C LYS A 50 31.82 23.43 45.10
N ASP A 51 32.42 22.51 44.38
CA ASP A 51 33.84 22.19 44.31
C ASP A 51 34.62 22.97 43.26
N GLY A 52 33.95 23.89 42.53
CA GLY A 52 34.57 24.68 41.48
C GLY A 52 34.64 23.97 40.12
N SER A 53 34.19 22.74 39.98
CA SER A 53 34.12 22.00 38.71
C SER A 53 32.98 22.51 37.83
N LEU A 54 33.16 22.46 36.50
CA LEU A 54 32.06 22.76 35.54
C LEU A 54 30.98 21.73 35.66
N ILE A 55 29.71 22.15 35.69
CA ILE A 55 28.55 21.23 35.63
C ILE A 55 28.60 20.49 34.32
N SER A 56 28.65 19.16 34.37
CA SER A 56 28.58 18.32 33.18
C SER A 56 27.19 18.37 32.55
N PHE A 57 27.08 17.99 31.26
CA PHE A 57 25.77 17.81 30.63
C PHE A 57 24.92 16.77 31.37
N GLY A 58 25.55 15.70 31.90
CA GLY A 58 24.87 14.68 32.70
C GLY A 58 24.20 15.25 33.96
N ASP A 59 24.93 16.10 34.70
CA ASP A 59 24.39 16.76 35.90
C ASP A 59 23.28 17.75 35.53
N SER A 60 23.44 18.48 34.44
CA SER A 60 22.41 19.38 33.91
C SER A 60 21.15 18.59 33.51
N PHE A 61 21.31 17.46 32.83
CA PHE A 61 20.19 16.57 32.41
C PHE A 61 19.46 15.98 33.62
N ILE A 62 20.21 15.50 34.62
CA ILE A 62 19.63 14.97 35.87
C ILE A 62 18.87 16.07 36.61
N ASN A 63 19.44 17.25 36.71
CA ASN A 63 18.81 18.40 37.37
C ASN A 63 17.47 18.75 36.68
N HIS A 64 17.46 18.86 35.35
CA HIS A 64 16.26 19.22 34.60
C HIS A 64 15.17 18.13 34.65
N ASN A 65 15.52 16.86 34.68
CA ASN A 65 14.54 15.78 34.62
C ASN A 65 14.11 15.25 35.99
N ILE A 66 14.95 15.36 37.04
CA ILE A 66 14.67 14.81 38.38
C ILE A 66 14.31 15.93 39.36
N HIS A 67 15.09 17.00 39.42
CA HIS A 67 14.87 18.08 40.37
C HIS A 67 13.88 19.14 39.86
N GLN A 68 13.82 19.33 38.56
CA GLN A 68 12.77 20.14 37.93
C GLN A 68 11.83 19.15 37.23
N PRO A 69 10.55 19.07 37.60
CA PRO A 69 9.65 18.04 37.05
C PRO A 69 9.26 18.36 35.60
N LEU A 70 10.25 18.40 34.68
CA LEU A 70 10.09 18.66 33.26
C LEU A 70 9.08 17.71 32.62
N PHE A 71 9.07 16.46 33.09
CA PHE A 71 8.12 15.47 32.62
C PHE A 71 6.67 15.84 32.98
N LEU A 72 6.41 16.34 34.21
CA LEU A 72 5.08 16.79 34.60
C LEU A 72 4.64 18.02 33.79
N TRP A 73 5.58 18.92 33.51
CA TRP A 73 5.30 20.07 32.64
C TRP A 73 4.98 19.63 31.20
N ALA A 74 5.72 18.67 30.64
CA ALA A 74 5.44 18.11 29.33
C ALA A 74 4.06 17.41 29.27
N LEU A 75 3.68 16.71 30.33
CA LEU A 75 2.34 16.13 30.48
C LEU A 75 1.26 17.19 30.45
N LEU A 76 1.43 18.29 31.19
CA LEU A 76 0.48 19.39 31.22
C LEU A 76 0.32 20.02 29.85
N VAL A 77 1.42 20.39 29.19
CA VAL A 77 1.40 21.04 27.88
C VAL A 77 0.77 20.13 26.82
N ALA A 78 1.12 18.84 26.82
CA ALA A 78 0.52 17.87 25.93
C ALA A 78 -0.99 17.73 26.14
N PHE A 79 -1.43 17.67 27.39
CA PHE A 79 -2.85 17.57 27.73
C PHE A 79 -3.62 18.81 27.27
N LEU A 80 -3.10 20.02 27.54
CA LEU A 80 -3.72 21.27 27.15
C LEU A 80 -3.84 21.38 25.62
N ALA A 81 -2.78 20.99 24.90
CA ALA A 81 -2.77 21.00 23.43
C ALA A 81 -3.78 20.04 22.84
N GLU A 82 -3.83 18.80 23.34
CA GLU A 82 -4.75 17.78 22.84
C GLU A 82 -6.21 18.13 23.19
N ALA A 83 -6.46 18.58 24.41
CA ALA A 83 -7.79 19.01 24.82
C ALA A 83 -8.29 20.18 23.97
N ASN A 84 -7.46 21.22 23.76
CA ASN A 84 -7.83 22.34 22.93
C ASN A 84 -8.05 21.94 21.47
N TYR A 85 -7.25 21.05 20.94
CA TYR A 85 -7.44 20.51 19.58
C TYR A 85 -8.79 19.78 19.44
N VAL A 86 -9.09 18.85 20.35
CA VAL A 86 -10.28 18.00 20.26
C VAL A 86 -11.57 18.77 20.53
N PHE A 87 -11.60 19.59 21.59
CA PHE A 87 -12.83 20.24 22.04
C PHE A 87 -13.07 21.63 21.44
N VAL A 88 -12.02 22.32 20.99
CA VAL A 88 -12.14 23.67 20.47
C VAL A 88 -11.80 23.75 18.98
N PHE A 89 -10.58 23.38 18.58
CA PHE A 89 -10.13 23.55 17.20
C PHE A 89 -11.02 22.82 16.19
N ARG A 90 -11.38 21.57 16.46
CA ARG A 90 -12.20 20.75 15.56
C ARG A 90 -13.70 21.08 15.60
N GLN A 91 -14.20 21.69 16.67
CA GLN A 91 -15.65 21.83 16.91
C GLN A 91 -16.14 23.26 16.88
N LYS A 92 -15.27 24.25 17.06
CA LYS A 92 -15.62 25.65 17.21
C LYS A 92 -14.97 26.50 16.13
N SER A 93 -15.33 27.78 16.09
CA SER A 93 -14.74 28.74 15.16
C SER A 93 -13.28 29.09 15.55
N LEU A 94 -12.55 29.63 14.57
CA LEU A 94 -11.17 30.09 14.76
C LEU A 94 -11.04 31.09 15.92
N VAL A 95 -12.04 31.92 16.12
CA VAL A 95 -12.07 32.93 17.23
C VAL A 95 -12.00 32.23 18.58
N TRP A 96 -12.81 31.21 18.78
CA TRP A 96 -12.81 30.42 20.02
C TRP A 96 -11.51 29.68 20.23
N PHE A 97 -10.89 29.19 19.17
CA PHE A 97 -9.59 28.52 19.25
C PHE A 97 -8.49 29.52 19.67
N ILE A 98 -8.45 30.72 19.09
CA ILE A 98 -7.49 31.76 19.48
C ILE A 98 -7.71 32.16 20.93
N ALA A 99 -8.93 32.43 21.34
CA ALA A 99 -9.26 32.80 22.71
C ALA A 99 -8.86 31.74 23.72
N SER A 100 -9.24 30.47 23.45
CA SER A 100 -8.87 29.36 24.33
C SER A 100 -7.36 29.12 24.40
N SER A 101 -6.63 29.25 23.28
CA SER A 101 -5.17 29.09 23.25
C SER A 101 -4.47 30.17 24.08
N VAL A 102 -4.97 31.40 24.06
CA VAL A 102 -4.47 32.49 24.92
C VAL A 102 -4.76 32.20 26.40
N CYS A 103 -6.00 31.82 26.75
CA CYS A 103 -6.36 31.48 28.12
C CYS A 103 -5.53 30.29 28.66
N LEU A 104 -5.35 29.24 27.85
CA LEU A 104 -4.55 28.09 28.23
C LEU A 104 -3.06 28.41 28.35
N GLY A 105 -2.56 29.31 27.50
CA GLY A 105 -1.20 29.85 27.62
C GLY A 105 -0.97 30.57 28.95
N ILE A 106 -1.88 31.46 29.33
CA ILE A 106 -1.83 32.19 30.61
C ILE A 106 -1.93 31.21 31.80
N LEU A 107 -2.91 30.29 31.76
CA LEU A 107 -3.10 29.30 32.82
C LEU A 107 -1.87 28.39 32.96
N GLY A 108 -1.36 27.87 31.85
CA GLY A 108 -0.19 27.01 31.84
C GLY A 108 1.09 27.76 32.28
N GLY A 109 1.24 29.03 31.91
CA GLY A 109 2.30 29.90 32.43
C GLY A 109 2.22 30.09 33.95
N ALA A 110 1.04 30.34 34.48
CA ALA A 110 0.83 30.46 35.93
C ALA A 110 1.13 29.13 36.67
N ILE A 111 0.72 28.00 36.11
CA ILE A 111 1.03 26.68 36.67
C ILE A 111 2.55 26.42 36.62
N SER A 112 3.22 26.79 35.51
CA SER A 112 4.67 26.57 35.38
C SER A 112 5.47 27.32 36.47
N LEU A 113 5.01 28.47 36.93
CA LEU A 113 5.64 29.19 38.05
C LEU A 113 5.61 28.40 39.36
N LEU A 114 4.59 27.57 39.59
CA LEU A 114 4.50 26.74 40.78
C LEU A 114 5.60 25.67 40.80
N PHE A 115 5.99 25.17 39.62
CA PHE A 115 7.06 24.20 39.49
C PHE A 115 8.47 24.80 39.46
N THR A 116 8.62 26.08 39.10
CA THR A 116 9.92 26.75 38.91
C THR A 116 10.31 27.64 40.08
N LYS A 117 9.48 27.75 41.14
CA LYS A 117 9.72 28.61 42.30
C LYS A 117 11.09 28.47 43.00
N HIS A 118 11.81 27.40 42.72
CA HIS A 118 13.14 27.15 43.29
C HIS A 118 14.31 27.62 42.42
N LEU A 119 14.07 28.21 41.25
CA LEU A 119 15.09 28.73 40.34
C LEU A 119 15.25 30.24 40.50
N ALA A 120 16.03 30.63 41.46
CA ALA A 120 16.15 32.00 41.98
C ALA A 120 16.90 33.01 41.08
N PHE A 121 17.08 32.81 39.81
CA PHE A 121 17.93 33.67 38.97
C PHE A 121 17.21 34.57 37.96
N TYR A 122 15.90 34.40 37.72
CA TYR A 122 15.13 35.25 36.80
C TYR A 122 13.94 35.92 37.50
N SER A 123 13.55 37.10 37.02
CA SER A 123 12.33 37.74 37.50
C SER A 123 11.14 36.83 37.19
N THR A 124 10.31 36.54 38.18
CA THR A 124 9.12 35.67 38.05
C THR A 124 8.18 36.09 36.90
N GLY A 125 8.18 37.39 36.56
CA GLY A 125 7.40 37.91 35.43
C GLY A 125 7.91 37.47 34.05
N ALA A 126 9.24 37.45 33.84
CA ALA A 126 9.80 37.02 32.56
C ALA A 126 9.55 35.54 32.31
N GLN A 127 9.74 34.67 33.30
CA GLN A 127 9.47 33.24 33.21
C GLN A 127 8.01 32.93 32.90
N PHE A 128 7.07 33.66 33.52
CA PHE A 128 5.67 33.56 33.23
C PHE A 128 5.37 33.87 31.77
N ILE A 129 5.86 35.01 31.25
CA ILE A 129 5.62 35.42 29.87
C ILE A 129 6.19 34.40 28.87
N GLU A 130 7.41 33.97 29.08
CA GLU A 130 8.10 32.99 28.22
C GLU A 130 7.32 31.66 28.18
N SER A 131 6.95 31.13 29.34
CA SER A 131 6.15 29.90 29.43
C SER A 131 4.77 30.03 28.78
N ALA A 132 4.10 31.16 29.00
CA ALA A 132 2.78 31.42 28.41
C ALA A 132 2.83 31.51 26.88
N ILE A 133 3.86 32.20 26.33
CA ILE A 133 4.08 32.32 24.90
C ILE A 133 4.42 30.98 24.32
N PHE A 134 5.32 30.20 24.95
CA PHE A 134 5.69 28.88 24.47
C PHE A 134 4.50 27.93 24.39
N ILE A 135 3.68 27.84 25.46
CA ILE A 135 2.52 26.98 25.50
C ILE A 135 1.50 27.38 24.41
N LYS A 136 1.24 28.68 24.24
CA LYS A 136 0.36 29.20 23.19
C LYS A 136 0.85 28.81 21.79
N LEU A 137 2.14 29.04 21.50
CA LEU A 137 2.74 28.70 20.19
C LEU A 137 2.72 27.21 19.95
N TYR A 138 2.97 26.40 20.99
CA TYR A 138 2.92 24.96 20.90
C TYR A 138 1.49 24.48 20.58
N ILE A 139 0.46 24.97 21.31
CA ILE A 139 -0.94 24.61 21.06
C ILE A 139 -1.35 24.97 19.62
N ALA A 140 -0.99 26.17 19.16
CA ALA A 140 -1.31 26.61 17.81
C ALA A 140 -0.58 25.79 16.74
N GLY A 141 0.73 25.63 16.89
CA GLY A 141 1.56 24.83 15.95
C GLY A 141 1.11 23.39 15.87
N TYR A 142 0.83 22.78 17.03
CA TYR A 142 0.28 21.44 17.08
C TYR A 142 -1.06 21.31 16.34
N ALA A 143 -2.01 22.19 16.62
CA ALA A 143 -3.33 22.12 15.99
C ALA A 143 -3.24 22.27 14.46
N ILE A 144 -2.41 23.20 13.96
CA ILE A 144 -2.23 23.43 12.53
C ILE A 144 -1.57 22.23 11.86
N LEU A 145 -0.43 21.76 12.40
CA LEU A 145 0.32 20.65 11.82
C LEU A 145 -0.49 19.35 11.84
N TYR A 146 -1.10 19.04 13.00
CA TYR A 146 -1.88 17.83 13.11
C TYR A 146 -3.09 17.84 12.19
N ASN A 147 -3.80 18.99 12.10
CA ASN A 147 -4.94 19.11 11.19
C ASN A 147 -4.52 18.97 9.72
N PHE A 148 -3.40 19.56 9.34
CA PHE A 148 -2.85 19.41 7.99
C PHE A 148 -2.59 17.94 7.62
N PHE A 149 -1.93 17.17 8.49
CA PHE A 149 -1.68 15.75 8.25
C PHE A 149 -2.97 14.92 8.32
N TYR A 150 -3.87 15.25 9.24
CA TYR A 150 -5.15 14.58 9.37
C TYR A 150 -6.03 14.75 8.12
N GLU A 151 -6.19 15.99 7.63
CA GLU A 151 -6.95 16.26 6.41
C GLU A 151 -6.33 15.59 5.18
N ARG A 152 -4.99 15.62 5.08
CA ARG A 152 -4.28 14.94 3.99
C ARG A 152 -4.53 13.43 4.02
N TYR A 153 -4.47 12.82 5.19
CA TYR A 153 -4.77 11.39 5.35
C TYR A 153 -6.22 11.07 4.98
N GLN A 154 -7.18 11.84 5.47
CA GLN A 154 -8.60 11.66 5.16
C GLN A 154 -8.86 11.83 3.66
N ARG A 155 -8.23 12.80 3.03
CA ARG A 155 -8.36 13.04 1.58
C ARG A 155 -7.83 11.85 0.77
N ILE A 156 -6.68 11.29 1.14
CA ILE A 156 -6.12 10.11 0.49
C ILE A 156 -7.08 8.91 0.63
N GLN A 157 -7.62 8.67 1.83
CA GLN A 157 -8.58 7.58 2.05
C GLN A 157 -9.87 7.78 1.25
N TYR A 158 -10.39 9.00 1.21
CA TYR A 158 -11.57 9.33 0.41
C TYR A 158 -11.37 9.06 -1.08
N TYR A 159 -10.26 9.51 -1.66
CA TYR A 159 -9.97 9.24 -3.08
C TYR A 159 -9.78 7.76 -3.37
N ARG A 160 -9.17 7.03 -2.44
CA ARG A 160 -9.02 5.57 -2.56
C ARG A 160 -10.37 4.86 -2.58
N GLN A 161 -11.24 5.17 -1.62
CA GLN A 161 -12.59 4.61 -1.56
C GLN A 161 -13.43 4.99 -2.79
N LYS A 162 -13.33 6.24 -3.23
CA LYS A 162 -14.02 6.71 -4.44
C LYS A 162 -13.55 5.93 -5.68
N SER A 163 -12.26 5.77 -5.87
CA SER A 163 -11.70 5.02 -7.00
C SER A 163 -12.09 3.53 -6.96
N GLU A 164 -12.11 2.92 -5.77
CA GLU A 164 -12.58 1.54 -5.59
C GLU A 164 -14.07 1.41 -5.92
N ALA A 165 -14.91 2.37 -5.49
CA ALA A 165 -16.34 2.39 -5.80
C ALA A 165 -16.59 2.61 -7.31
N GLU A 166 -15.86 3.52 -7.96
CA GLU A 166 -15.95 3.75 -9.41
C GLU A 166 -15.55 2.48 -10.19
N LEU A 167 -14.49 1.79 -9.76
CA LEU A 167 -14.08 0.52 -10.35
C LEU A 167 -15.15 -0.57 -10.19
N GLN A 168 -15.81 -0.64 -9.03
CA GLN A 168 -16.91 -1.58 -8.81
C GLN A 168 -18.13 -1.25 -9.67
N LEU A 169 -18.48 0.03 -9.84
CA LEU A 169 -19.56 0.47 -10.72
C LEU A 169 -19.27 0.10 -12.18
N LEU A 170 -18.04 0.34 -12.66
CA LEU A 170 -17.63 -0.06 -14.00
C LEU A 170 -17.71 -1.57 -14.21
N LYS A 171 -17.29 -2.36 -13.23
CA LYS A 171 -17.43 -3.82 -13.26
C LYS A 171 -18.89 -4.28 -13.26
N ALA A 172 -19.78 -3.61 -12.55
CA ALA A 172 -21.20 -3.91 -12.49
C ALA A 172 -21.97 -3.57 -13.79
N GLN A 173 -21.44 -2.66 -14.62
CA GLN A 173 -22.02 -2.34 -15.93
C GLN A 173 -21.99 -3.53 -16.89
N ILE A 174 -21.05 -4.46 -16.72
CA ILE A 174 -21.13 -5.75 -17.40
C ILE A 174 -22.11 -6.59 -16.59
N ASN A 175 -23.36 -6.68 -17.03
CA ASN A 175 -24.37 -7.51 -16.37
C ASN A 175 -24.04 -9.00 -16.58
N PRO A 176 -23.46 -9.69 -15.57
CA PRO A 176 -23.04 -11.07 -15.72
C PRO A 176 -24.19 -12.00 -16.06
N HIS A 177 -25.31 -11.78 -15.44
CA HIS A 177 -26.50 -12.59 -15.61
C HIS A 177 -27.04 -12.49 -17.04
N PHE A 178 -27.06 -11.31 -17.64
CA PHE A 178 -27.45 -11.15 -19.05
C PHE A 178 -26.50 -11.93 -19.97
N PHE A 179 -25.21 -11.85 -19.74
CA PHE A 179 -24.20 -12.56 -20.53
C PHE A 179 -24.38 -14.08 -20.46
N PHE A 180 -24.51 -14.63 -19.23
CA PHE A 180 -24.72 -16.08 -19.07
C PHE A 180 -26.03 -16.54 -19.66
N ASN A 181 -27.11 -15.80 -19.51
CA ASN A 181 -28.39 -16.16 -20.11
C ASN A 181 -28.32 -16.18 -21.65
N THR A 182 -27.63 -15.19 -22.24
CA THR A 182 -27.44 -15.15 -23.69
C THR A 182 -26.58 -16.30 -24.18
N LEU A 183 -25.48 -16.63 -23.50
CA LEU A 183 -24.63 -17.77 -23.85
C LEU A 183 -25.38 -19.09 -23.72
N ASN A 184 -26.19 -19.26 -22.66
CA ASN A 184 -27.02 -20.45 -22.47
C ASN A 184 -28.08 -20.60 -23.57
N ASN A 185 -28.68 -19.50 -24.01
CA ASN A 185 -29.65 -19.56 -25.13
C ASN A 185 -28.96 -19.96 -26.45
N ILE A 186 -27.78 -19.40 -26.75
CA ILE A 186 -27.02 -19.77 -27.96
C ILE A 186 -26.55 -21.22 -27.87
N TYR A 187 -26.15 -21.69 -26.69
CA TYR A 187 -25.79 -23.07 -26.41
C TYR A 187 -26.96 -24.01 -26.73
N GLY A 188 -28.16 -23.68 -26.23
CA GLY A 188 -29.39 -24.46 -26.51
C GLY A 188 -29.73 -24.52 -28.00
N ILE A 189 -29.59 -23.40 -28.73
CA ILE A 189 -29.80 -23.37 -30.19
C ILE A 189 -28.76 -24.25 -30.88
N ALA A 190 -27.48 -24.14 -30.53
CA ALA A 190 -26.41 -24.95 -31.13
C ALA A 190 -26.65 -26.48 -30.93
N LEU A 191 -27.15 -26.86 -29.76
CA LEU A 191 -27.53 -28.25 -29.51
C LEU A 191 -28.73 -28.70 -30.37
N SER A 192 -29.75 -27.87 -30.50
CA SER A 192 -30.94 -28.19 -31.32
C SER A 192 -30.62 -28.34 -32.81
N GLU A 193 -29.58 -27.61 -33.27
CA GLU A 193 -29.05 -27.68 -34.62
C GLU A 193 -28.00 -28.80 -34.83
N HIS A 194 -27.76 -29.63 -33.81
CA HIS A 194 -26.68 -30.63 -33.79
C HIS A 194 -25.28 -30.07 -34.03
N ALA A 195 -25.05 -28.76 -33.74
CA ALA A 195 -23.78 -28.08 -33.92
C ALA A 195 -22.86 -28.27 -32.69
N ASN A 196 -22.45 -29.52 -32.44
CA ASN A 196 -21.71 -29.91 -31.23
C ASN A 196 -20.40 -29.13 -31.01
N LYS A 197 -19.70 -28.78 -32.11
CA LYS A 197 -18.47 -27.95 -32.00
C LYS A 197 -18.76 -26.53 -31.49
N THR A 198 -19.86 -25.94 -31.97
CA THR A 198 -20.29 -24.61 -31.56
C THR A 198 -20.77 -24.66 -30.10
N ALA A 199 -21.54 -25.63 -29.71
CA ALA A 199 -21.99 -25.84 -28.34
C ALA A 199 -20.76 -25.95 -27.39
N GLY A 200 -19.78 -26.79 -27.70
CA GLY A 200 -18.56 -26.93 -26.90
C GLY A 200 -17.74 -25.62 -26.81
N ALA A 201 -17.68 -24.80 -27.88
CA ALA A 201 -17.03 -23.50 -27.84
C ALA A 201 -17.75 -22.51 -26.90
N ILE A 202 -19.10 -22.53 -26.87
CA ILE A 202 -19.89 -21.68 -25.97
C ILE A 202 -19.72 -22.10 -24.51
N GLU A 203 -19.65 -23.40 -24.25
CA GLU A 203 -19.39 -23.94 -22.91
C GLU A 203 -18.02 -23.46 -22.38
N LEU A 204 -16.95 -23.61 -23.17
CA LEU A 204 -15.62 -23.12 -22.84
C LEU A 204 -15.62 -21.63 -22.58
N LEU A 205 -16.30 -20.84 -23.42
CA LEU A 205 -16.42 -19.39 -23.24
C LEU A 205 -17.15 -19.03 -21.94
N SER A 206 -18.23 -19.74 -21.63
CA SER A 206 -19.01 -19.55 -20.40
C SER A 206 -18.17 -19.82 -19.15
N ASP A 207 -17.40 -20.90 -19.15
CA ASP A 207 -16.49 -21.24 -18.04
C ASP A 207 -15.39 -20.19 -17.87
N MET A 208 -14.81 -19.71 -18.96
CA MET A 208 -13.80 -18.64 -18.93
C MET A 208 -14.38 -17.33 -18.41
N MET A 209 -15.60 -16.96 -18.80
CA MET A 209 -16.26 -15.76 -18.28
C MET A 209 -16.55 -15.87 -16.78
N ARG A 210 -16.99 -17.05 -16.32
CA ARG A 210 -17.21 -17.31 -14.88
C ARG A 210 -15.92 -17.15 -14.09
N TYR A 211 -14.84 -17.76 -14.57
CA TYR A 211 -13.52 -17.60 -13.94
C TYR A 211 -13.08 -16.13 -13.86
N ASN A 212 -13.22 -15.37 -14.95
CA ASN A 212 -12.84 -13.95 -14.98
C ASN A 212 -13.61 -13.12 -13.95
N MET A 213 -14.88 -13.45 -13.72
CA MET A 213 -15.72 -12.73 -12.78
C MET A 213 -15.45 -13.08 -11.32
N ASP A 214 -15.21 -14.36 -11.04
CA ASP A 214 -14.94 -14.86 -9.68
C ASP A 214 -13.47 -14.63 -9.27
N GLY A 215 -12.54 -14.86 -10.19
CA GLY A 215 -11.10 -14.69 -9.94
C GLY A 215 -10.65 -13.25 -9.65
N MET A 216 -11.43 -12.23 -10.09
CA MET A 216 -11.15 -10.83 -9.77
C MET A 216 -11.42 -10.45 -8.30
N ARG A 217 -12.05 -11.33 -7.51
CA ARG A 217 -12.42 -11.07 -6.11
C ARG A 217 -11.39 -11.60 -5.11
N GLU A 218 -10.55 -12.54 -5.52
CA GLU A 218 -9.58 -13.19 -4.64
C GLU A 218 -8.14 -12.78 -5.00
N ASN A 219 -7.31 -12.58 -3.98
CA ASN A 219 -5.88 -12.30 -4.18
C ASN A 219 -5.11 -13.55 -4.64
N LEU A 220 -5.52 -14.73 -4.17
CA LEU A 220 -4.92 -16.03 -4.49
C LEU A 220 -6.02 -17.08 -4.69
N ILE A 221 -5.95 -17.81 -5.79
CA ILE A 221 -6.85 -18.91 -6.13
C ILE A 221 -6.11 -20.26 -6.12
N LYS A 222 -6.84 -21.36 -6.19
CA LYS A 222 -6.24 -22.68 -6.34
C LYS A 222 -5.54 -22.78 -7.70
N LEU A 223 -4.34 -23.38 -7.71
CA LEU A 223 -3.60 -23.61 -8.95
C LEU A 223 -4.40 -24.39 -9.98
N ASP A 224 -5.14 -25.43 -9.55
CA ASP A 224 -6.02 -26.21 -10.42
C ASP A 224 -7.03 -25.33 -11.17
N THR A 225 -7.57 -24.31 -10.50
CA THR A 225 -8.54 -23.38 -11.10
C THR A 225 -7.89 -22.51 -12.19
N GLU A 226 -6.68 -22.00 -11.93
CA GLU A 226 -5.90 -21.23 -12.91
C GLU A 226 -5.51 -22.10 -14.11
N LEU A 227 -5.04 -23.33 -13.87
CA LEU A 227 -4.62 -24.23 -14.95
C LEU A 227 -5.81 -24.73 -15.78
N LYS A 228 -6.97 -24.96 -15.15
CA LYS A 228 -8.19 -25.26 -15.89
C LYS A 228 -8.61 -24.12 -16.81
N PHE A 229 -8.48 -22.88 -16.34
CA PHE A 229 -8.71 -21.70 -17.17
C PHE A 229 -7.74 -21.64 -18.36
N VAL A 230 -6.44 -21.95 -18.14
CA VAL A 230 -5.44 -22.04 -19.21
C VAL A 230 -5.83 -23.13 -20.22
N GLU A 231 -6.24 -24.32 -19.77
CA GLU A 231 -6.71 -25.41 -20.65
C GLU A 231 -7.90 -24.99 -21.50
N ASN A 232 -8.91 -24.36 -20.90
CA ASN A 232 -10.10 -23.86 -21.61
C ASN A 232 -9.73 -22.78 -22.65
N TYR A 233 -8.81 -21.86 -22.29
CA TYR A 233 -8.27 -20.85 -23.21
C TYR A 233 -7.58 -21.49 -24.40
N LEU A 234 -6.70 -22.47 -24.15
CA LEU A 234 -5.98 -23.19 -25.21
C LEU A 234 -6.92 -23.95 -26.13
N ALA A 235 -7.95 -24.60 -25.56
CA ALA A 235 -8.96 -25.29 -26.35
C ALA A 235 -9.72 -24.32 -27.26
N LEU A 236 -10.16 -23.18 -26.73
CA LEU A 236 -10.86 -22.17 -27.51
C LEU A 236 -9.97 -21.56 -28.62
N GLN A 237 -8.71 -21.29 -28.32
CA GLN A 237 -7.78 -20.78 -29.33
C GLN A 237 -7.49 -21.78 -30.45
N LYS A 238 -7.40 -23.07 -30.13
CA LYS A 238 -7.23 -24.13 -31.13
C LYS A 238 -8.43 -24.23 -32.10
N LEU A 239 -9.65 -23.94 -31.64
CA LEU A 239 -10.83 -23.94 -32.53
C LEU A 239 -10.78 -22.83 -33.59
N ARG A 240 -10.03 -21.74 -33.35
CA ARG A 240 -9.88 -20.60 -34.26
C ARG A 240 -8.80 -20.80 -35.33
N ILE A 241 -7.94 -21.78 -35.13
CA ILE A 241 -6.78 -22.02 -36.00
C ILE A 241 -7.15 -23.12 -37.00
N PRO A 242 -7.01 -22.89 -38.30
CA PRO A 242 -7.19 -23.95 -39.29
C PRO A 242 -6.22 -25.08 -39.04
N GLN A 243 -6.66 -26.31 -39.20
CA GLN A 243 -5.78 -27.49 -39.14
C GLN A 243 -4.95 -27.54 -40.45
N THR A 244 -3.82 -26.90 -40.45
CA THR A 244 -2.85 -26.87 -41.56
C THR A 244 -1.53 -27.48 -41.09
N GLU A 245 -0.80 -28.11 -41.99
CA GLU A 245 0.53 -28.69 -41.69
C GLU A 245 1.56 -27.61 -41.28
N ASN A 246 1.29 -26.36 -41.59
CA ASN A 246 2.19 -25.25 -41.30
C ASN A 246 2.12 -24.74 -39.84
N ILE A 247 1.16 -25.15 -39.04
CA ILE A 247 1.00 -24.66 -37.67
C ILE A 247 1.10 -25.82 -36.69
N ALA A 248 2.22 -25.88 -35.94
CA ALA A 248 2.47 -26.88 -34.93
C ALA A 248 2.30 -26.30 -33.51
N ILE A 249 1.30 -26.79 -32.78
CA ILE A 249 1.04 -26.38 -31.40
C ILE A 249 1.19 -27.58 -30.47
N LYS A 250 2.22 -27.55 -29.62
CA LYS A 250 2.46 -28.57 -28.60
C LYS A 250 2.20 -27.97 -27.22
N THR A 251 1.32 -28.60 -26.46
CA THR A 251 0.98 -28.14 -25.10
C THR A 251 1.10 -29.31 -24.12
N ARG A 252 1.82 -29.10 -23.03
CA ARG A 252 1.94 -30.03 -21.91
C ARG A 252 1.66 -29.30 -20.61
N ILE A 253 0.65 -29.73 -19.88
CA ILE A 253 0.29 -29.21 -18.56
C ILE A 253 0.31 -30.41 -17.61
N ASP A 254 1.26 -30.42 -16.67
CA ASP A 254 1.52 -31.54 -15.77
C ASP A 254 1.70 -30.98 -14.34
N TYR A 255 0.75 -31.26 -13.48
CA TYR A 255 0.77 -30.77 -12.10
C TYR A 255 0.17 -31.78 -11.14
N PRO A 256 0.74 -31.91 -9.94
CA PRO A 256 0.16 -32.77 -8.91
C PRO A 256 -1.10 -32.11 -8.35
N LYS A 257 -2.10 -32.92 -8.05
CA LYS A 257 -3.36 -32.47 -7.41
C LYS A 257 -3.14 -32.08 -5.93
N ILE A 258 -2.26 -31.10 -5.70
CA ILE A 258 -1.91 -30.56 -4.38
C ILE A 258 -2.53 -29.19 -4.23
N LYS A 259 -2.84 -28.77 -3.00
CA LYS A 259 -3.52 -27.51 -2.68
C LYS A 259 -2.60 -26.28 -2.80
N TYR A 260 -1.95 -26.09 -3.95
CA TYR A 260 -1.21 -24.87 -4.24
C TYR A 260 -2.13 -23.70 -4.56
N LYS A 261 -1.67 -22.49 -4.29
CA LYS A 261 -2.37 -21.26 -4.64
C LYS A 261 -1.51 -20.36 -5.51
N ILE A 262 -2.14 -19.65 -6.43
CA ILE A 262 -1.51 -18.71 -7.35
C ILE A 262 -2.36 -17.45 -7.50
N ALA A 263 -1.74 -16.32 -7.85
CA ALA A 263 -2.47 -15.13 -8.23
C ALA A 263 -3.27 -15.37 -9.52
N PRO A 264 -4.56 -15.02 -9.59
CA PRO A 264 -5.40 -15.26 -10.75
C PRO A 264 -4.90 -14.53 -12.00
N MET A 265 -5.10 -15.10 -13.18
CA MET A 265 -4.77 -14.53 -14.48
C MET A 265 -3.29 -14.09 -14.61
N LEU A 266 -2.37 -14.85 -13.98
CA LEU A 266 -0.94 -14.53 -14.04
C LEU A 266 -0.26 -15.14 -15.27
N LEU A 267 -0.72 -16.32 -15.69
CA LEU A 267 -0.13 -17.10 -16.78
C LEU A 267 -0.65 -16.67 -18.16
N ILE A 268 -1.91 -16.31 -18.24
CA ILE A 268 -2.61 -16.03 -19.51
C ILE A 268 -1.96 -14.93 -20.34
N PRO A 269 -1.55 -13.77 -19.81
CA PRO A 269 -0.97 -12.72 -20.65
C PRO A 269 0.32 -13.16 -21.39
N LEU A 270 1.07 -14.09 -20.80
CA LEU A 270 2.28 -14.65 -21.44
C LEU A 270 1.89 -15.64 -22.55
N ILE A 271 0.86 -16.45 -22.30
CA ILE A 271 0.32 -17.41 -23.27
C ILE A 271 -0.34 -16.64 -24.43
N GLU A 272 -1.16 -15.65 -24.14
CA GLU A 272 -1.80 -14.79 -25.15
C GLU A 272 -0.78 -14.14 -26.07
N ASN A 273 0.33 -13.66 -25.50
CA ASN A 273 1.41 -13.07 -26.27
C ASN A 273 1.98 -14.02 -27.33
N ALA A 274 2.19 -15.28 -26.94
CA ALA A 274 2.72 -16.29 -27.86
C ALA A 274 1.71 -16.63 -28.98
N TRP A 275 0.41 -16.72 -28.69
CA TRP A 275 -0.62 -16.95 -29.69
C TRP A 275 -0.77 -15.77 -30.65
N LYS A 276 -0.70 -14.55 -30.11
CA LYS A 276 -0.87 -13.32 -30.90
C LYS A 276 0.25 -13.08 -31.89
N TYR A 277 1.49 -13.40 -31.50
CA TYR A 277 2.68 -13.07 -32.30
C TYR A 277 3.37 -14.30 -32.90
N GLY A 278 3.07 -15.49 -32.43
CA GLY A 278 3.72 -16.73 -32.83
C GLY A 278 3.01 -17.51 -33.92
N ILE A 279 1.85 -17.04 -34.41
CA ILE A 279 1.07 -17.71 -35.46
C ILE A 279 0.99 -16.82 -36.70
N SER A 280 1.36 -17.40 -37.85
CA SER A 280 1.18 -16.84 -39.18
C SER A 280 0.42 -17.83 -40.06
N MET A 281 -0.49 -17.36 -40.90
CA MET A 281 -1.18 -18.20 -41.86
C MET A 281 -0.31 -18.54 -43.07
N ASP A 282 0.70 -17.70 -43.33
CA ASP A 282 1.54 -17.78 -44.54
C ASP A 282 2.92 -18.41 -44.29
N LYS A 283 3.30 -18.61 -43.05
CA LYS A 283 4.65 -19.11 -42.67
C LYS A 283 4.54 -20.22 -41.64
N PRO A 284 5.51 -21.17 -41.65
CA PRO A 284 5.58 -22.20 -40.61
C PRO A 284 5.62 -21.59 -39.23
N SER A 285 4.70 -22.03 -38.39
CA SER A 285 4.47 -21.49 -37.03
C SER A 285 4.56 -22.58 -36.00
N ASN A 286 5.33 -22.35 -34.97
CA ASN A 286 5.48 -23.28 -33.86
C ASN A 286 5.13 -22.59 -32.52
N ILE A 287 4.30 -23.23 -31.73
CA ILE A 287 4.09 -22.85 -30.31
C ILE A 287 4.34 -24.09 -29.47
N HIS A 288 5.19 -23.93 -28.47
CA HIS A 288 5.47 -24.95 -27.48
C HIS A 288 5.21 -24.40 -26.08
N LEU A 289 4.21 -24.92 -25.38
CA LEU A 289 3.88 -24.55 -24.00
C LEU A 289 4.11 -25.75 -23.08
N SER A 290 4.86 -25.56 -22.03
CA SER A 290 5.06 -26.53 -20.96
C SER A 290 4.81 -25.86 -19.61
N ILE A 291 3.89 -26.43 -18.81
CA ILE A 291 3.61 -25.98 -17.43
C ILE A 291 3.69 -27.21 -16.54
N TYR A 292 4.52 -27.12 -15.50
CA TYR A 292 4.68 -28.21 -14.55
C TYR A 292 5.08 -27.69 -13.17
N VAL A 293 4.89 -28.54 -12.14
CA VAL A 293 5.30 -28.22 -10.77
C VAL A 293 6.42 -29.17 -10.37
N GLU A 294 7.56 -28.60 -9.97
CA GLU A 294 8.71 -29.35 -9.48
C GLU A 294 9.24 -28.67 -8.20
N LYS A 295 9.48 -29.45 -7.13
CA LYS A 295 10.08 -28.98 -5.86
C LYS A 295 9.44 -27.71 -5.31
N HIS A 296 8.10 -27.65 -5.25
CA HIS A 296 7.30 -26.48 -4.83
C HIS A 296 7.48 -25.24 -5.73
N GLN A 297 7.91 -25.42 -6.95
CA GLN A 297 7.97 -24.36 -7.94
C GLN A 297 7.04 -24.68 -9.10
N LEU A 298 6.20 -23.72 -9.45
CA LEU A 298 5.50 -23.72 -10.73
C LEU A 298 6.46 -23.20 -11.78
N ILE A 299 6.66 -24.00 -12.82
CA ILE A 299 7.51 -23.66 -13.97
C ILE A 299 6.62 -23.61 -15.21
N MET A 300 6.66 -22.47 -15.91
CA MET A 300 6.05 -22.31 -17.22
C MET A 300 7.12 -21.93 -18.23
N ILE A 301 7.18 -22.67 -19.32
CA ILE A 301 8.04 -22.38 -20.48
C ILE A 301 7.13 -22.24 -21.69
N ILE A 302 7.19 -21.13 -22.37
CA ILE A 302 6.50 -20.92 -23.63
C ILE A 302 7.45 -20.41 -24.69
N GLU A 303 7.41 -21.03 -25.84
CA GLU A 303 8.20 -20.71 -27.00
C GLU A 303 7.28 -20.52 -28.21
N ASN A 304 7.57 -19.52 -29.02
CA ASN A 304 6.84 -19.28 -30.25
C ASN A 304 7.75 -18.77 -31.36
N SER A 305 7.37 -19.01 -32.60
CA SER A 305 8.04 -18.49 -33.78
C SER A 305 8.01 -16.95 -33.79
N VAL A 306 9.06 -16.32 -34.33
CA VAL A 306 9.17 -14.89 -34.57
C VAL A 306 9.12 -14.62 -36.07
N PHE A 307 8.35 -13.63 -36.49
CA PHE A 307 8.18 -13.26 -37.90
C PHE A 307 8.69 -11.86 -38.14
N SER A 308 9.66 -11.71 -39.06
CA SER A 308 10.14 -10.39 -39.51
C SER A 308 9.05 -9.67 -40.30
N GLY A 309 8.74 -8.44 -39.92
CA GLY A 309 7.80 -7.58 -40.66
C GLY A 309 6.33 -7.60 -40.14
N ILE A 310 5.95 -8.46 -39.22
CA ILE A 310 4.67 -8.40 -38.55
C ILE A 310 4.82 -7.55 -37.29
N ASN A 311 4.59 -6.23 -37.43
CA ASN A 311 4.34 -5.25 -36.36
C ASN A 311 5.04 -5.49 -34.99
N ALA A 312 6.36 -5.69 -34.98
CA ALA A 312 7.14 -5.63 -33.75
C ALA A 312 7.03 -4.25 -33.06
N GLU A 313 6.67 -3.21 -33.81
CA GLU A 313 6.54 -1.81 -33.32
C GLU A 313 5.19 -1.47 -32.66
N LYS A 314 4.17 -2.31 -32.79
CA LYS A 314 2.81 -2.01 -32.23
C LYS A 314 2.34 -2.92 -31.09
N GLY A 315 3.15 -3.85 -30.65
CA GLY A 315 2.86 -4.54 -29.39
C GLY A 315 3.14 -3.58 -28.24
N SER A 316 2.12 -3.12 -27.53
CA SER A 316 2.25 -2.16 -26.41
C SER A 316 3.17 -2.62 -25.28
N GLY A 317 3.72 -3.84 -25.34
CA GLY A 317 4.53 -4.44 -24.26
C GLY A 317 3.83 -4.52 -22.90
N LEU A 318 2.60 -4.02 -22.83
CA LEU A 318 1.83 -3.87 -21.59
C LEU A 318 1.53 -5.20 -20.91
N GLY A 319 1.28 -6.26 -21.68
CA GLY A 319 0.98 -7.58 -21.10
C GLY A 319 2.14 -8.12 -20.26
N ILE A 320 3.33 -8.15 -20.83
CA ILE A 320 4.55 -8.64 -20.14
C ILE A 320 4.95 -7.68 -19.01
N SER A 321 4.85 -6.37 -19.24
CA SER A 321 5.14 -5.34 -18.21
C SER A 321 4.22 -5.50 -17.00
N ASN A 322 2.93 -5.69 -17.24
CA ASN A 322 1.94 -5.92 -16.18
C ASN A 322 2.23 -7.21 -15.39
N VAL A 323 2.61 -8.29 -16.08
CA VAL A 323 3.02 -9.54 -15.39
C VAL A 323 4.26 -9.31 -14.53
N LYS A 324 5.29 -8.60 -15.03
CA LYS A 324 6.49 -8.25 -14.25
C LYS A 324 6.13 -7.48 -12.97
N GLN A 325 5.30 -6.45 -13.08
CA GLN A 325 4.87 -5.67 -11.93
C GLN A 325 4.09 -6.52 -10.91
N ARG A 326 3.16 -7.36 -11.38
CA ARG A 326 2.40 -8.25 -10.51
C ARG A 326 3.28 -9.27 -9.80
N LEU A 327 4.26 -9.84 -10.50
CA LEU A 327 5.23 -10.76 -9.90
C LEU A 327 6.06 -10.08 -8.81
N GLN A 328 6.55 -8.86 -9.05
CA GLN A 328 7.28 -8.08 -8.05
C GLN A 328 6.46 -7.76 -6.81
N MET A 329 5.17 -7.47 -6.99
CA MET A 329 4.26 -7.13 -5.88
C MET A 329 3.80 -8.35 -5.07
N LEU A 330 3.49 -9.46 -5.75
CA LEU A 330 2.85 -10.62 -5.12
C LEU A 330 3.83 -11.74 -4.74
N TYR A 331 4.98 -11.80 -5.42
CA TYR A 331 6.01 -12.84 -5.22
C TYR A 331 7.42 -12.22 -5.08
N PRO A 332 7.64 -11.26 -4.15
CA PRO A 332 8.94 -10.61 -3.99
C PRO A 332 10.00 -11.62 -3.57
N GLY A 333 11.05 -11.78 -4.41
CA GLY A 333 12.13 -12.76 -4.19
C GLY A 333 11.75 -14.24 -4.40
N LEU A 334 10.49 -14.54 -4.76
CA LEU A 334 9.96 -15.89 -4.95
C LEU A 334 9.66 -16.22 -6.41
N HIS A 335 10.07 -15.37 -7.35
CA HIS A 335 9.85 -15.58 -8.78
C HIS A 335 11.10 -15.30 -9.59
N GLN A 336 11.19 -15.94 -10.74
CA GLN A 336 12.16 -15.64 -11.79
C GLN A 336 11.45 -15.62 -13.14
N LEU A 337 11.63 -14.57 -13.92
CA LEU A 337 11.11 -14.42 -15.28
C LEU A 337 12.24 -14.09 -16.23
N SER A 338 12.54 -15.00 -17.16
CA SER A 338 13.46 -14.77 -18.27
C SER A 338 12.70 -14.67 -19.59
N ILE A 339 13.17 -13.77 -20.45
CA ILE A 339 12.62 -13.54 -21.79
C ILE A 339 13.79 -13.49 -22.74
N GLU A 340 13.79 -14.37 -23.72
CA GLU A 340 14.82 -14.51 -24.73
C GLU A 340 14.22 -14.38 -26.13
N ASN A 341 14.91 -13.71 -27.02
CA ASN A 341 14.53 -13.59 -28.42
C ASN A 341 15.81 -13.72 -29.28
N ASP A 342 15.90 -14.80 -30.02
CA ASP A 342 17.03 -15.07 -30.91
C ASP A 342 16.79 -14.68 -32.38
N GLY A 343 15.66 -14.00 -32.64
CA GLY A 343 15.24 -13.57 -33.98
C GLY A 343 14.37 -14.59 -34.70
N ASN A 344 14.40 -15.87 -34.33
CA ASN A 344 13.58 -16.95 -34.88
C ASN A 344 12.56 -17.44 -33.87
N THR A 345 12.95 -17.47 -32.59
CA THR A 345 12.15 -17.98 -31.48
C THR A 345 12.09 -16.95 -30.36
N PHE A 346 10.90 -16.72 -29.87
CA PHE A 346 10.67 -15.96 -28.65
C PHE A 346 10.35 -16.94 -27.52
N ARG A 347 11.15 -16.92 -26.46
CA ARG A 347 11.01 -17.81 -25.31
C ARG A 347 10.76 -17.03 -24.05
N VAL A 348 9.75 -17.43 -23.28
CA VAL A 348 9.49 -16.94 -21.93
C VAL A 348 9.55 -18.10 -20.95
N LYS A 349 10.36 -17.96 -19.91
CA LYS A 349 10.41 -18.91 -18.79
C LYS A 349 10.04 -18.18 -17.51
N LEU A 350 9.00 -18.66 -16.85
CA LEU A 350 8.55 -18.18 -15.55
C LEU A 350 8.70 -19.30 -14.53
N SER A 351 9.30 -19.01 -13.37
CA SER A 351 9.27 -19.89 -12.22
C SER A 351 8.77 -19.13 -10.99
N ILE A 352 7.90 -19.76 -10.20
CA ILE A 352 7.30 -19.17 -9.00
C ILE A 352 7.33 -20.21 -7.89
N VAL A 353 7.81 -19.85 -6.72
CA VAL A 353 7.70 -20.67 -5.51
C VAL A 353 6.27 -20.60 -4.99
N ILE A 354 5.58 -21.75 -4.87
CA ILE A 354 4.17 -21.87 -4.54
C ILE A 354 3.92 -22.78 -3.34
#